data_01670fe29399bb68977eeb5e47a246cd
#
_entry.id   01670fe29399bb68977eeb5e47a246cd
#
_cell.length_a   1.000
_cell.length_b   1.000
_cell.length_c   1.000
_cell.angle_alpha   90.00
_cell.angle_beta   90.00
_cell.angle_gamma   90.00
#
_symmetry.space_group_name_H-M   'P 1'
#
loop_
_entity.id
_entity.type
_entity.pdbx_description
1 polymer ?
#
loop_
_entity_poly.entity_id
_entity_poly.type
_entity_poly.pdbx_seq_one_letter_code
_entity_poly.pdbx_strand_id
1 'polypeptide(L)'
;MGIGISVYPLLSSKEDNLNYIKKAYDLGYSRIFTSMLEVDSEKEKALEQIECYREIMNYSKNLGMRVFIDINPQVLKNIGVDPTDLKFFLDLGVTGIRLDGIFNGIHEMMMTYNEYNLDIEINGSLNTSYANNIVDFGCKKEKLVVCHNFYPEEYTGLSLEFFNSCMDRHKALGLKTAAFVNGTKGGKMGPWPTNDGLPTLEKHRYKDIIAQADELFALGVDDVIIGNAFATNEELEALANLDKDIIKLKFKALKELTEVEKSFFNRILNDRHESSEQIVRYSMGRVE
;
A
#
# COMPACT_ATOMS: atom_id res chain seq x y z
N MET A 1 2.21 -5.05 10.94
CA MET A 1 1.21 -4.91 9.86
C MET A 1 0.49 -3.58 10.02
N GLY A 2 0.45 -2.74 8.97
CA GLY A 2 -0.14 -1.41 8.97
C GLY A 2 -1.24 -1.24 7.93
N ILE A 3 -2.07 -0.22 8.13
CA ILE A 3 -3.04 0.24 7.12
C ILE A 3 -2.71 1.67 6.72
N GLY A 4 -2.94 1.98 5.45
CA GLY A 4 -2.65 3.29 4.86
C GLY A 4 -3.73 3.78 3.91
N ILE A 5 -3.67 5.05 3.61
CA ILE A 5 -4.50 5.72 2.59
C ILE A 5 -3.62 6.39 1.55
N SER A 6 -4.18 6.62 0.37
CA SER A 6 -3.58 7.52 -0.63
C SER A 6 -4.26 8.88 -0.59
N VAL A 7 -3.47 9.94 -0.80
CA VAL A 7 -3.96 11.29 -1.02
C VAL A 7 -3.29 11.89 -2.25
N TYR A 8 -4.04 12.71 -2.98
CA TYR A 8 -3.59 13.35 -4.21
C TYR A 8 -3.85 14.85 -4.08
N PRO A 9 -2.88 15.62 -3.55
CA PRO A 9 -3.06 17.00 -3.12
C PRO A 9 -3.61 17.94 -4.18
N LEU A 10 -3.30 17.72 -5.45
CA LEU A 10 -3.73 18.60 -6.53
C LEU A 10 -5.11 18.27 -7.13
N LEU A 11 -5.68 17.10 -6.78
CA LEU A 11 -6.98 16.65 -7.30
C LEU A 11 -8.15 17.03 -6.40
N SER A 12 -7.90 17.62 -5.24
CA SER A 12 -8.94 18.03 -4.29
C SER A 12 -8.51 19.25 -3.47
N SER A 13 -9.44 19.83 -2.74
CA SER A 13 -9.11 20.95 -1.87
C SER A 13 -8.17 20.54 -0.73
N LYS A 14 -7.38 21.48 -0.25
CA LYS A 14 -6.54 21.28 0.94
C LYS A 14 -7.39 20.82 2.14
N GLU A 15 -8.53 21.45 2.35
CA GLU A 15 -9.43 21.14 3.46
C GLU A 15 -9.93 19.70 3.39
N ASP A 16 -10.36 19.23 2.22
CA ASP A 16 -10.80 17.85 2.03
C ASP A 16 -9.69 16.85 2.33
N ASN A 17 -8.46 17.12 1.85
CA ASN A 17 -7.30 16.29 2.14
C ASN A 17 -7.02 16.22 3.65
N LEU A 18 -6.99 17.36 4.35
CA LEU A 18 -6.72 17.40 5.79
C LEU A 18 -7.80 16.68 6.60
N ASN A 19 -9.08 16.86 6.24
CA ASN A 19 -10.20 16.18 6.88
C ASN A 19 -10.14 14.66 6.67
N TYR A 20 -9.81 14.21 5.46
CA TYR A 20 -9.66 12.79 5.15
C TYR A 20 -8.50 12.15 5.92
N ILE A 21 -7.34 12.82 5.94
CA ILE A 21 -6.16 12.38 6.70
C ILE A 21 -6.48 12.30 8.20
N LYS A 22 -7.11 13.34 8.76
CA LYS A 22 -7.48 13.37 10.19
C LYS A 22 -8.39 12.21 10.54
N LYS A 23 -9.40 11.96 9.72
CA LYS A 23 -10.33 10.86 9.93
C LYS A 23 -9.62 9.49 9.87
N ALA A 24 -8.77 9.27 8.89
CA ALA A 24 -7.99 8.04 8.78
C ALA A 24 -7.07 7.86 10.00
N TYR A 25 -6.38 8.93 10.43
CA TYR A 25 -5.55 8.91 11.63
C TYR A 25 -6.35 8.52 12.88
N ASP A 26 -7.51 9.11 13.09
CA ASP A 26 -8.38 8.81 14.25
C ASP A 26 -8.88 7.36 14.27
N LEU A 27 -8.95 6.71 13.10
CA LEU A 27 -9.26 5.30 12.94
C LEU A 27 -8.03 4.37 13.05
N GLY A 28 -6.83 4.92 13.30
CA GLY A 28 -5.61 4.13 13.48
C GLY A 28 -4.82 3.85 12.21
N TYR A 29 -5.12 4.53 11.10
CA TYR A 29 -4.27 4.48 9.92
C TYR A 29 -2.93 5.15 10.22
N SER A 30 -1.85 4.52 9.79
CA SER A 30 -0.49 4.93 10.14
C SER A 30 0.38 5.31 8.95
N ARG A 31 -0.15 5.19 7.73
CA ARG A 31 0.63 5.41 6.51
C ARG A 31 -0.17 6.22 5.49
N ILE A 32 0.54 7.14 4.82
CA ILE A 32 0.05 7.88 3.66
C ILE A 32 0.95 7.56 2.47
N PHE A 33 0.31 7.34 1.34
CA PHE A 33 0.94 7.33 0.03
C PHE A 33 0.47 8.57 -0.75
N THR A 34 1.39 9.19 -1.48
CA THR A 34 1.11 10.24 -2.46
C THR A 34 2.06 10.13 -3.65
N SER A 35 1.77 10.81 -4.74
CA SER A 35 2.58 10.75 -5.96
C SER A 35 2.83 12.15 -6.51
N MET A 36 4.02 12.37 -7.09
CA MET A 36 4.34 13.59 -7.84
C MET A 36 3.92 13.52 -9.32
N LEU A 37 3.20 12.48 -9.74
CA LEU A 37 2.75 12.34 -11.15
C LEU A 37 1.80 13.46 -11.59
N GLU A 38 1.11 14.10 -10.65
CA GLU A 38 0.18 15.20 -10.90
C GLU A 38 0.87 16.56 -11.05
N VAL A 39 2.14 16.65 -10.64
CA VAL A 39 2.87 17.92 -10.64
C VAL A 39 3.20 18.33 -12.06
N ASP A 40 2.91 19.61 -12.39
CA ASP A 40 3.14 20.18 -13.72
C ASP A 40 4.62 20.12 -14.10
N SER A 41 4.90 19.97 -15.37
CA SER A 41 6.26 19.98 -15.92
C SER A 41 6.87 21.39 -15.99
N GLU A 42 6.06 22.45 -15.93
CA GLU A 42 6.53 23.84 -15.94
C GLU A 42 7.05 24.23 -14.55
N LYS A 43 8.28 24.74 -14.49
CA LYS A 43 9.01 24.95 -13.23
C LYS A 43 8.26 25.82 -12.22
N GLU A 44 7.72 26.95 -12.64
CA GLU A 44 7.04 27.88 -11.73
C GLU A 44 5.78 27.28 -11.14
N LYS A 45 4.97 26.61 -11.95
CA LYS A 45 3.79 25.88 -11.50
C LYS A 45 4.13 24.71 -10.61
N ALA A 46 5.19 23.94 -10.97
CA ALA A 46 5.64 22.83 -10.16
C ALA A 46 6.04 23.27 -8.75
N LEU A 47 6.75 24.40 -8.63
CA LEU A 47 7.16 24.93 -7.32
C LEU A 47 5.96 25.37 -6.47
N GLU A 48 4.96 26.02 -7.08
CA GLU A 48 3.71 26.39 -6.40
C GLU A 48 2.94 25.15 -5.92
N GLN A 49 2.82 24.15 -6.80
CA GLN A 49 2.15 22.89 -6.47
C GLN A 49 2.86 22.10 -5.37
N ILE A 50 4.19 22.09 -5.37
CA ILE A 50 5.01 21.45 -4.32
C ILE A 50 4.74 22.08 -2.94
N GLU A 51 4.45 23.38 -2.88
CA GLU A 51 4.10 24.01 -1.61
C GLU A 51 2.77 23.46 -1.04
N CYS A 52 1.81 23.15 -1.91
CA CYS A 52 0.57 22.46 -1.50
C CYS A 52 0.88 21.07 -0.90
N TYR A 53 1.79 20.30 -1.49
CA TYR A 53 2.26 19.04 -0.91
C TYR A 53 2.90 19.27 0.45
N ARG A 54 3.78 20.25 0.59
CA ARG A 54 4.49 20.56 1.84
C ARG A 54 3.54 20.76 3.01
N GLU A 55 2.47 21.51 2.82
CA GLU A 55 1.48 21.77 3.88
C GLU A 55 0.77 20.49 4.33
N ILE A 56 0.30 19.67 3.38
CA ILE A 56 -0.44 18.44 3.65
C ILE A 56 0.47 17.36 4.25
N MET A 57 1.70 17.21 3.72
CA MET A 57 2.64 16.21 4.21
C MET A 57 3.15 16.54 5.61
N ASN A 58 3.44 17.82 5.91
CA ASN A 58 3.83 18.24 7.26
C ASN A 58 2.69 18.04 8.27
N TYR A 59 1.44 18.32 7.89
CA TYR A 59 0.30 18.02 8.73
C TYR A 59 0.25 16.52 9.09
N SER A 60 0.39 15.66 8.09
CA SER A 60 0.37 14.21 8.27
C SER A 60 1.52 13.70 9.13
N LYS A 61 2.72 14.20 8.91
CA LYS A 61 3.91 13.91 9.72
C LYS A 61 3.74 14.34 11.17
N ASN A 62 3.14 15.51 11.42
CA ASN A 62 2.87 16.02 12.77
C ASN A 62 1.83 15.19 13.53
N LEU A 63 0.93 14.49 12.84
CA LEU A 63 0.07 13.46 13.42
C LEU A 63 0.82 12.17 13.77
N GLY A 64 2.07 12.01 13.34
CA GLY A 64 2.86 10.79 13.52
C GLY A 64 2.66 9.72 12.45
N MET A 65 2.03 10.04 11.33
CA MET A 65 1.86 9.12 10.22
C MET A 65 3.16 9.00 9.41
N ARG A 66 3.42 7.82 8.85
CA ARG A 66 4.47 7.63 7.85
C ARG A 66 3.97 8.14 6.51
N VAL A 67 4.71 9.02 5.87
CA VAL A 67 4.34 9.67 4.62
C VAL A 67 5.32 9.26 3.54
N PHE A 68 4.86 8.53 2.53
CA PHE A 68 5.65 8.10 1.38
C PHE A 68 5.21 8.86 0.14
N ILE A 69 6.17 9.44 -0.57
CA ILE A 69 5.94 10.12 -1.85
C ILE A 69 6.60 9.37 -2.99
N ASP A 70 5.80 9.06 -4.01
CA ASP A 70 6.27 8.49 -5.27
C ASP A 70 6.86 9.61 -6.12
N ILE A 71 8.18 9.56 -6.35
CA ILE A 71 8.89 10.64 -7.01
C ILE A 71 8.83 10.49 -8.53
N ASN A 72 8.74 11.64 -9.20
CA ASN A 72 8.88 11.72 -10.64
C ASN A 72 10.23 12.37 -10.98
N PRO A 73 11.21 11.61 -11.51
CA PRO A 73 12.53 12.14 -11.83
C PRO A 73 12.48 13.31 -12.84
N GLN A 74 11.50 13.33 -13.74
CA GLN A 74 11.37 14.44 -14.69
C GLN A 74 10.90 15.72 -14.00
N VAL A 75 9.96 15.63 -13.06
CA VAL A 75 9.54 16.80 -12.24
C VAL A 75 10.72 17.33 -11.43
N LEU A 76 11.45 16.45 -10.74
CA LEU A 76 12.62 16.84 -9.95
C LEU A 76 13.68 17.54 -10.81
N LYS A 77 13.96 17.01 -12.00
CA LYS A 77 14.88 17.64 -12.96
C LYS A 77 14.41 19.02 -13.36
N ASN A 78 13.13 19.21 -13.62
CA ASN A 78 12.56 20.49 -14.06
C ASN A 78 12.67 21.57 -12.98
N ILE A 79 12.48 21.20 -11.72
CA ILE A 79 12.64 22.12 -10.58
C ILE A 79 14.09 22.28 -10.11
N GLY A 80 15.02 21.49 -10.67
CA GLY A 80 16.45 21.55 -10.35
C GLY A 80 16.83 20.83 -9.06
N VAL A 81 16.06 19.81 -8.66
CA VAL A 81 16.33 18.96 -7.50
C VAL A 81 16.93 17.63 -7.97
N ASP A 82 18.04 17.25 -7.37
CA ASP A 82 18.60 15.91 -7.55
C ASP A 82 17.77 14.89 -6.76
N PRO A 83 17.39 13.74 -7.36
CA PRO A 83 16.66 12.68 -6.65
C PRO A 83 17.35 12.15 -5.40
N THR A 84 18.67 12.34 -5.29
CA THR A 84 19.45 11.97 -4.10
C THR A 84 19.54 13.10 -3.05
N ASP A 85 18.96 14.27 -3.31
CA ASP A 85 18.83 15.34 -2.32
C ASP A 85 17.72 15.04 -1.32
N LEU A 86 18.05 14.19 -0.37
CA LEU A 86 17.09 13.73 0.64
C LEU A 86 16.65 14.84 1.61
N LYS A 87 17.42 15.93 1.70
CA LYS A 87 17.01 17.09 2.50
C LYS A 87 15.77 17.77 1.93
N PHE A 88 15.67 17.88 0.60
CA PHE A 88 14.48 18.40 -0.06
C PHE A 88 13.21 17.63 0.39
N PHE A 89 13.28 16.31 0.41
CA PHE A 89 12.15 15.47 0.82
C PHE A 89 11.85 15.57 2.31
N LEU A 90 12.87 15.69 3.16
CA LEU A 90 12.68 15.97 4.58
C LEU A 90 11.92 17.29 4.80
N ASP A 91 12.33 18.35 4.09
CA ASP A 91 11.72 19.67 4.16
C ASP A 91 10.30 19.69 3.56
N LEU A 92 10.00 18.78 2.64
CA LEU A 92 8.64 18.56 2.12
C LEU A 92 7.68 17.93 3.15
N GLY A 93 8.23 17.32 4.21
CA GLY A 93 7.43 16.71 5.28
C GLY A 93 7.17 15.21 5.11
N VAL A 94 7.89 14.54 4.19
CA VAL A 94 7.76 13.08 4.02
C VAL A 94 8.68 12.32 4.99
N THR A 95 8.37 11.06 5.21
CA THR A 95 9.16 10.13 6.03
C THR A 95 9.81 9.03 5.20
N GLY A 96 9.43 8.94 3.94
CA GLY A 96 10.00 8.00 2.98
C GLY A 96 9.75 8.45 1.55
N ILE A 97 10.62 8.00 0.66
CA ILE A 97 10.51 8.26 -0.78
C ILE A 97 10.39 6.94 -1.53
N ARG A 98 9.46 6.90 -2.47
CA ARG A 98 9.29 5.78 -3.40
C ARG A 98 9.97 6.11 -4.71
N LEU A 99 10.86 5.22 -5.10
CA LEU A 99 11.62 5.33 -6.34
C LEU A 99 10.85 4.57 -7.44
N ASP A 100 10.16 5.30 -8.31
CA ASP A 100 9.43 4.70 -9.44
C ASP A 100 10.39 4.22 -10.54
N GLY A 101 11.57 4.80 -10.62
CA GLY A 101 12.63 4.38 -11.51
C GLY A 101 13.69 3.50 -10.83
N ILE A 102 14.30 2.65 -11.63
CA ILE A 102 15.48 1.89 -11.21
C ILE A 102 16.71 2.75 -11.44
N PHE A 103 17.49 3.04 -10.38
CA PHE A 103 18.80 3.64 -10.55
C PHE A 103 19.83 2.55 -10.89
N ASN A 104 20.60 2.06 -9.92
CA ASN A 104 21.62 1.02 -10.19
C ASN A 104 21.86 0.06 -9.00
N GLY A 105 21.01 0.10 -8.00
CA GLY A 105 21.14 -0.69 -6.76
C GLY A 105 22.11 -0.09 -5.75
N ILE A 106 23.23 0.48 -6.19
CA ILE A 106 24.23 1.11 -5.31
C ILE A 106 23.68 2.43 -4.74
N HIS A 107 23.03 3.25 -5.58
CA HIS A 107 22.44 4.50 -5.13
C HIS A 107 21.34 4.25 -4.09
N GLU A 108 20.44 3.30 -4.34
CA GLU A 108 19.40 2.94 -3.40
C GLU A 108 19.99 2.42 -2.08
N MET A 109 21.02 1.58 -2.16
CA MET A 109 21.73 1.11 -0.98
C MET A 109 22.31 2.30 -0.19
N MET A 110 23.03 3.23 -0.86
CA MET A 110 23.59 4.42 -0.21
C MET A 110 22.50 5.29 0.43
N MET A 111 21.37 5.47 -0.25
CA MET A 111 20.25 6.26 0.27
C MET A 111 19.67 5.67 1.57
N THR A 112 19.78 4.36 1.82
CA THR A 112 19.33 3.76 3.09
C THR A 112 20.18 4.22 4.29
N TYR A 113 21.36 4.78 4.06
CA TYR A 113 22.27 5.30 5.11
C TYR A 113 22.07 6.79 5.40
N ASN A 114 21.00 7.40 4.90
CA ASN A 114 20.75 8.82 5.07
C ASN A 114 20.67 9.25 6.54
N GLU A 115 21.15 10.47 6.83
CA GLU A 115 21.13 11.07 8.16
C GLU A 115 19.75 11.57 8.61
N TYR A 116 18.83 11.72 7.67
CA TYR A 116 17.47 12.24 7.90
C TYR A 116 16.46 11.18 8.36
N ASN A 117 16.92 9.94 8.48
CA ASN A 117 16.10 8.80 8.90
C ASN A 117 14.92 8.50 7.95
N LEU A 118 15.00 8.90 6.69
CA LEU A 118 14.00 8.59 5.67
C LEU A 118 14.07 7.12 5.26
N ASP A 119 12.92 6.53 5.04
CA ASP A 119 12.81 5.19 4.43
C ASP A 119 12.92 5.30 2.90
N ILE A 120 13.52 4.31 2.28
CA ILE A 120 13.63 4.17 0.82
C ILE A 120 12.70 3.06 0.38
N GLU A 121 11.74 3.39 -0.48
CA GLU A 121 10.80 2.41 -1.00
C GLU A 121 11.08 2.16 -2.48
N ILE A 122 11.12 0.88 -2.84
CA ILE A 122 11.37 0.43 -4.23
C ILE A 122 10.15 -0.31 -4.77
N ASN A 123 10.08 -0.41 -6.11
CA ASN A 123 8.99 -1.11 -6.79
C ASN A 123 9.05 -2.62 -6.53
N GLY A 124 8.01 -3.15 -5.85
CA GLY A 124 7.85 -4.56 -5.51
C GLY A 124 7.29 -5.43 -6.62
N SER A 125 6.78 -4.83 -7.69
CA SER A 125 6.19 -5.55 -8.82
C SER A 125 7.22 -6.01 -9.86
N LEU A 126 8.49 -6.02 -9.49
CA LEU A 126 9.59 -6.47 -10.35
C LEU A 126 10.08 -7.84 -9.89
N ASN A 127 9.82 -8.87 -10.68
CA ASN A 127 10.36 -10.22 -10.42
C ASN A 127 11.78 -10.37 -10.98
N THR A 128 12.69 -9.51 -10.50
CA THR A 128 14.10 -9.45 -10.93
C THR A 128 15.04 -9.53 -9.73
N SER A 129 16.34 -9.58 -9.96
CA SER A 129 17.34 -9.53 -8.89
C SER A 129 17.59 -8.12 -8.35
N TYR A 130 16.77 -7.13 -8.68
CA TYR A 130 16.99 -5.74 -8.28
C TYR A 130 17.06 -5.55 -6.75
N ALA A 131 16.06 -6.04 -6.02
CA ALA A 131 16.06 -5.97 -4.55
C ALA A 131 17.21 -6.79 -3.95
N ASN A 132 17.54 -7.96 -4.56
CA ASN A 132 18.69 -8.76 -4.13
C ASN A 132 20.00 -7.96 -4.24
N ASN A 133 20.22 -7.30 -5.37
CA ASN A 133 21.44 -6.51 -5.58
C ASN A 133 21.59 -5.39 -4.55
N ILE A 134 20.50 -4.66 -4.21
CA ILE A 134 20.51 -3.62 -3.18
C ILE A 134 20.91 -4.19 -1.82
N VAL A 135 20.36 -5.37 -1.46
CA VAL A 135 20.68 -6.06 -0.21
C VAL A 135 22.12 -6.57 -0.20
N ASP A 136 22.59 -7.15 -1.30
CA ASP A 136 23.93 -7.70 -1.45
C ASP A 136 25.01 -6.59 -1.41
N PHE A 137 24.68 -5.38 -1.86
CA PHE A 137 25.52 -4.21 -1.67
C PHE A 137 25.58 -3.70 -0.22
N GLY A 138 24.78 -4.27 0.69
CA GLY A 138 24.86 -3.98 2.12
C GLY A 138 23.96 -2.82 2.59
N CYS A 139 22.75 -2.70 2.08
CA CYS A 139 21.78 -1.69 2.53
C CYS A 139 21.36 -1.87 4.00
N LYS A 140 20.88 -0.80 4.63
CA LYS A 140 20.14 -0.90 5.90
C LYS A 140 18.74 -1.45 5.61
N LYS A 141 18.53 -2.76 5.81
CA LYS A 141 17.25 -3.43 5.48
C LYS A 141 16.04 -2.81 6.19
N GLU A 142 16.22 -2.32 7.41
CA GLU A 142 15.19 -1.63 8.18
C GLU A 142 14.74 -0.31 7.55
N LYS A 143 15.54 0.23 6.62
CA LYS A 143 15.29 1.45 5.85
C LYS A 143 14.86 1.19 4.41
N LEU A 144 14.82 -0.08 4.00
CA LEU A 144 14.38 -0.47 2.67
C LEU A 144 12.99 -1.10 2.74
N VAL A 145 12.05 -0.53 2.05
CA VAL A 145 10.66 -1.01 1.92
C VAL A 145 10.40 -1.40 0.47
N VAL A 146 9.61 -2.44 0.27
CA VAL A 146 9.19 -2.88 -1.06
C VAL A 146 7.70 -2.67 -1.20
N CYS A 147 7.25 -1.85 -2.14
CA CYS A 147 5.84 -1.59 -2.37
C CYS A 147 5.45 -2.01 -3.78
N HIS A 148 4.46 -2.89 -3.89
CA HIS A 148 3.89 -3.26 -5.19
C HIS A 148 3.19 -2.05 -5.82
N ASN A 149 3.15 -2.02 -7.15
CA ASN A 149 2.37 -1.01 -7.87
C ASN A 149 0.87 -1.24 -7.70
N PHE A 150 0.10 -0.18 -7.86
CA PHE A 150 -1.31 -0.25 -8.22
C PHE A 150 -1.46 -0.15 -9.75
N TYR A 151 -2.61 -0.57 -10.26
CA TYR A 151 -2.86 -0.65 -11.70
C TYR A 151 -4.20 0.00 -12.03
N PRO A 152 -4.20 1.20 -12.69
CA PRO A 152 -5.40 2.00 -12.89
C PRO A 152 -6.35 1.46 -13.97
N GLU A 153 -5.85 0.68 -14.91
CA GLU A 153 -6.63 0.14 -16.02
C GLU A 153 -7.06 -1.31 -15.73
N GLU A 154 -8.27 -1.65 -16.13
CA GLU A 154 -8.79 -3.01 -16.04
C GLU A 154 -7.92 -4.00 -16.84
N TYR A 155 -7.73 -5.18 -16.30
CA TYR A 155 -6.87 -6.26 -16.83
C TYR A 155 -5.36 -6.01 -16.80
N THR A 156 -4.90 -4.93 -16.17
CA THR A 156 -3.46 -4.63 -16.07
C THR A 156 -2.84 -5.00 -14.72
N GLY A 157 -3.67 -5.28 -13.71
CA GLY A 157 -3.21 -5.66 -12.38
C GLY A 157 -2.46 -7.01 -12.36
N LEU A 158 -1.66 -7.24 -11.31
CA LEU A 158 -0.87 -8.45 -11.20
C LEU A 158 -1.75 -9.71 -11.11
N SER A 159 -1.32 -10.80 -11.72
CA SER A 159 -1.83 -12.13 -11.40
C SER A 159 -1.36 -12.55 -10.00
N LEU A 160 -2.12 -13.41 -9.32
CA LEU A 160 -1.74 -13.92 -8.01
C LEU A 160 -0.42 -14.70 -8.06
N GLU A 161 -0.20 -15.49 -9.11
CA GLU A 161 1.02 -16.27 -9.30
C GLU A 161 2.26 -15.36 -9.40
N PHE A 162 2.19 -14.32 -10.22
CA PHE A 162 3.28 -13.36 -10.37
C PHE A 162 3.53 -12.60 -9.05
N PHE A 163 2.48 -12.15 -8.40
CA PHE A 163 2.56 -11.48 -7.09
C PHE A 163 3.26 -12.37 -6.06
N ASN A 164 2.86 -13.65 -5.94
CA ASN A 164 3.46 -14.58 -5.00
C ASN A 164 4.95 -14.80 -5.30
N SER A 165 5.34 -14.91 -6.56
CA SER A 165 6.75 -15.06 -6.93
C SER A 165 7.60 -13.83 -6.54
N CYS A 166 7.04 -12.63 -6.61
CA CYS A 166 7.68 -11.41 -6.09
C CYS A 166 7.76 -11.44 -4.55
N MET A 167 6.65 -11.77 -3.87
CA MET A 167 6.57 -11.82 -2.41
C MET A 167 7.55 -12.83 -1.81
N ASP A 168 7.67 -14.02 -2.40
CA ASP A 168 8.62 -15.05 -1.95
C ASP A 168 10.05 -14.52 -1.97
N ARG A 169 10.43 -13.81 -3.01
CA ARG A 169 11.74 -13.17 -3.13
C ARG A 169 11.94 -12.08 -2.05
N HIS A 170 10.97 -11.20 -1.87
CA HIS A 170 11.09 -10.11 -0.90
C HIS A 170 11.11 -10.61 0.54
N LYS A 171 10.30 -11.62 0.88
CA LYS A 171 10.31 -12.28 2.18
C LYS A 171 11.62 -13.01 2.45
N ALA A 172 12.18 -13.70 1.46
CA ALA A 172 13.49 -14.37 1.59
C ALA A 172 14.61 -13.36 1.92
N LEU A 173 14.50 -12.11 1.49
CA LEU A 173 15.42 -11.03 1.83
C LEU A 173 15.14 -10.40 3.20
N GLY A 174 14.02 -10.72 3.84
CA GLY A 174 13.57 -10.13 5.11
C GLY A 174 13.14 -8.67 4.99
N LEU A 175 12.66 -8.25 3.82
CA LEU A 175 12.21 -6.87 3.55
C LEU A 175 10.74 -6.70 3.94
N LYS A 176 10.40 -5.50 4.42
CA LYS A 176 9.01 -5.09 4.62
C LYS A 176 8.33 -4.84 3.29
N THR A 177 7.07 -5.27 3.19
CA THR A 177 6.30 -5.20 1.96
C THR A 177 5.03 -4.37 2.12
N ALA A 178 4.61 -3.74 1.02
CA ALA A 178 3.34 -3.02 0.95
C ALA A 178 2.63 -3.33 -0.38
N ALA A 179 1.30 -3.23 -0.37
CA ALA A 179 0.48 -3.40 -1.56
C ALA A 179 -0.81 -2.59 -1.45
N PHE A 180 -1.47 -2.38 -2.60
CA PHE A 180 -2.66 -1.56 -2.69
C PHE A 180 -3.93 -2.39 -2.79
N VAL A 181 -4.97 -1.91 -2.11
CA VAL A 181 -6.35 -2.32 -2.28
C VAL A 181 -7.16 -1.19 -2.90
N ASN A 182 -8.26 -1.55 -3.53
CA ASN A 182 -9.15 -0.62 -4.19
C ASN A 182 -10.40 -0.36 -3.33
N GLY A 183 -10.67 0.92 -3.01
CA GLY A 183 -11.99 1.32 -2.50
C GLY A 183 -13.02 1.17 -3.61
N THR A 184 -14.13 0.51 -3.34
CA THR A 184 -15.15 0.19 -4.36
C THR A 184 -16.39 1.05 -4.25
N LYS A 185 -16.59 1.71 -3.11
CA LYS A 185 -17.78 2.53 -2.80
C LYS A 185 -17.51 4.02 -2.86
N GLY A 186 -16.27 4.43 -2.60
CA GLY A 186 -15.84 5.82 -2.57
C GLY A 186 -15.50 6.39 -3.94
N GLY A 187 -14.85 7.54 -3.93
CA GLY A 187 -14.32 8.16 -5.14
C GLY A 187 -13.28 7.28 -5.81
N LYS A 188 -13.19 7.38 -7.13
CA LYS A 188 -12.15 6.70 -7.91
C LYS A 188 -11.00 7.68 -8.22
N MET A 189 -10.63 8.52 -7.25
CA MET A 189 -9.58 9.51 -7.45
C MET A 189 -8.20 8.87 -7.37
N GLY A 190 -7.40 9.11 -8.38
CA GLY A 190 -6.03 8.62 -8.49
C GLY A 190 -5.20 9.51 -9.42
N PRO A 191 -3.89 9.32 -9.49
CA PRO A 191 -2.98 10.21 -10.24
C PRO A 191 -2.99 9.95 -11.75
N TRP A 192 -3.80 8.99 -12.22
CA TRP A 192 -3.92 8.64 -13.62
C TRP A 192 -5.28 9.06 -14.20
N PRO A 193 -5.33 9.45 -15.49
CA PRO A 193 -6.59 9.83 -16.14
C PRO A 193 -7.56 8.65 -16.27
N THR A 194 -7.06 7.43 -16.47
CA THR A 194 -7.86 6.20 -16.43
C THR A 194 -7.94 5.69 -15.00
N ASN A 195 -9.13 5.40 -14.52
CA ASN A 195 -9.33 4.97 -13.14
C ASN A 195 -10.47 3.95 -13.02
N ASP A 196 -10.16 2.71 -13.37
CA ASP A 196 -11.05 1.57 -13.13
C ASP A 196 -10.86 0.98 -11.72
N GLY A 197 -10.13 1.70 -10.86
CA GLY A 197 -9.68 1.31 -9.53
C GLY A 197 -8.17 1.15 -9.47
N LEU A 198 -7.61 1.11 -8.27
CA LEU A 198 -6.16 1.11 -8.04
C LEU A 198 -5.70 -0.09 -7.18
N PRO A 199 -6.11 -1.34 -7.48
CA PRO A 199 -5.60 -2.51 -6.77
C PRO A 199 -4.22 -2.93 -7.27
N THR A 200 -3.46 -3.64 -6.44
CA THR A 200 -2.26 -4.37 -6.89
C THR A 200 -2.62 -5.63 -7.65
N LEU A 201 -3.54 -6.44 -7.12
CA LEU A 201 -3.99 -7.68 -7.77
C LEU A 201 -5.21 -7.43 -8.65
N GLU A 202 -5.18 -7.90 -9.91
CA GLU A 202 -6.33 -7.73 -10.81
C GLU A 202 -7.61 -8.34 -10.23
N LYS A 203 -7.53 -9.51 -9.64
CA LYS A 203 -8.68 -10.18 -9.03
C LYS A 203 -9.34 -9.42 -7.88
N HIS A 204 -8.71 -8.36 -7.37
CA HIS A 204 -9.23 -7.50 -6.30
C HIS A 204 -10.13 -6.38 -6.81
N ARG A 205 -10.03 -5.99 -8.07
CA ARG A 205 -10.62 -4.77 -8.64
C ARG A 205 -12.08 -4.52 -8.27
N TYR A 206 -12.88 -5.57 -8.21
CA TYR A 206 -14.33 -5.49 -7.89
C TYR A 206 -14.70 -6.20 -6.59
N LYS A 207 -13.72 -6.66 -5.81
CA LYS A 207 -13.99 -7.29 -4.51
C LYS A 207 -14.21 -6.24 -3.43
N ASP A 208 -14.95 -6.62 -2.41
CA ASP A 208 -15.06 -5.86 -1.16
C ASP A 208 -13.67 -5.60 -0.56
N ILE A 209 -13.46 -4.39 -0.03
CA ILE A 209 -12.16 -3.94 0.47
C ILE A 209 -11.59 -4.85 1.57
N ILE A 210 -12.47 -5.42 2.41
CA ILE A 210 -12.05 -6.35 3.46
C ILE A 210 -11.52 -7.65 2.86
N ALA A 211 -12.18 -8.20 1.84
CA ALA A 211 -11.71 -9.42 1.18
C ALA A 211 -10.38 -9.22 0.46
N GLN A 212 -10.13 -8.02 -0.07
CA GLN A 212 -8.84 -7.65 -0.65
C GLN A 212 -7.73 -7.58 0.41
N ALA A 213 -8.00 -6.89 1.52
CA ALA A 213 -7.03 -6.70 2.60
C ALA A 213 -6.73 -8.01 3.34
N ASP A 214 -7.75 -8.81 3.66
CA ASP A 214 -7.60 -10.13 4.28
C ASP A 214 -6.66 -11.02 3.44
N GLU A 215 -6.87 -11.05 2.12
CA GLU A 215 -6.02 -11.85 1.23
C GLU A 215 -4.57 -11.33 1.22
N LEU A 216 -4.34 -10.01 1.12
CA LEU A 216 -2.98 -9.46 1.14
C LEU A 216 -2.27 -9.72 2.48
N PHE A 217 -2.95 -9.58 3.62
CA PHE A 217 -2.37 -9.92 4.92
C PHE A 217 -2.08 -11.41 5.04
N ALA A 218 -2.97 -12.28 4.57
CA ALA A 218 -2.75 -13.74 4.55
C ALA A 218 -1.55 -14.11 3.65
N LEU A 219 -1.32 -13.39 2.55
CA LEU A 219 -0.14 -13.54 1.70
C LEU A 219 1.12 -12.93 2.33
N GLY A 220 1.00 -12.29 3.50
CA GLY A 220 2.10 -11.77 4.32
C GLY A 220 2.59 -10.39 3.90
N VAL A 221 1.72 -9.57 3.34
CA VAL A 221 1.98 -8.14 3.15
C VAL A 221 1.99 -7.43 4.50
N ASP A 222 2.97 -6.57 4.76
CA ASP A 222 3.09 -5.85 6.03
C ASP A 222 2.18 -4.62 6.10
N ASP A 223 2.07 -3.85 5.01
CA ASP A 223 1.24 -2.65 4.93
C ASP A 223 0.25 -2.74 3.76
N VAL A 224 -1.03 -2.58 4.04
CA VAL A 224 -2.08 -2.50 3.02
C VAL A 224 -2.56 -1.05 2.89
N ILE A 225 -2.56 -0.52 1.67
CA ILE A 225 -2.84 0.88 1.37
C ILE A 225 -4.07 0.98 0.47
N ILE A 226 -5.03 1.83 0.81
CA ILE A 226 -6.12 2.16 -0.12
C ILE A 226 -5.55 3.05 -1.23
N GLY A 227 -5.56 2.56 -2.47
CA GLY A 227 -4.90 3.22 -3.60
C GLY A 227 -5.64 4.46 -4.09
N ASN A 228 -6.96 4.44 -4.12
CA ASN A 228 -7.77 5.60 -4.53
C ASN A 228 -8.17 6.47 -3.34
N ALA A 229 -8.11 7.77 -3.49
CA ALA A 229 -8.76 8.72 -2.61
C ALA A 229 -10.20 8.94 -3.13
N PHE A 230 -11.15 9.27 -2.38
CA PHE A 230 -11.43 9.21 -0.97
C PHE A 230 -12.26 7.96 -0.70
N ALA A 231 -11.76 7.02 0.09
CA ALA A 231 -12.56 5.88 0.51
C ALA A 231 -13.74 6.35 1.37
N THR A 232 -14.85 5.63 1.34
CA THR A 232 -16.01 5.96 2.18
C THR A 232 -15.71 5.75 3.66
N ASN A 233 -16.53 6.35 4.51
CA ASN A 233 -16.42 6.16 5.96
C ASN A 233 -16.53 4.70 6.35
N GLU A 234 -17.48 3.99 5.73
CA GLU A 234 -17.72 2.57 5.96
C GLU A 234 -16.52 1.72 5.55
N GLU A 235 -15.84 2.07 4.45
CA GLU A 235 -14.62 1.38 4.00
C GLU A 235 -13.46 1.63 4.95
N LEU A 236 -13.27 2.87 5.40
CA LEU A 236 -12.24 3.22 6.38
C LEU A 236 -12.46 2.50 7.71
N GLU A 237 -13.67 2.54 8.26
CA GLU A 237 -14.02 1.89 9.52
C GLU A 237 -13.91 0.37 9.42
N ALA A 238 -14.36 -0.22 8.31
CA ALA A 238 -14.29 -1.64 8.08
C ALA A 238 -12.84 -2.13 8.05
N LEU A 239 -11.94 -1.44 7.34
CA LEU A 239 -10.53 -1.80 7.27
C LEU A 239 -9.80 -1.55 8.59
N ALA A 240 -10.15 -0.49 9.33
CA ALA A 240 -9.58 -0.21 10.64
C ALA A 240 -9.94 -1.28 11.69
N ASN A 241 -11.14 -1.86 11.58
CA ASN A 241 -11.62 -2.92 12.47
C ASN A 241 -11.27 -4.34 12.00
N LEU A 242 -10.44 -4.46 10.96
CA LEU A 242 -9.99 -5.76 10.48
C LEU A 242 -9.05 -6.42 11.49
N ASP A 243 -9.41 -7.61 11.95
CA ASP A 243 -8.50 -8.45 12.72
C ASP A 243 -7.55 -9.14 11.73
N LYS A 244 -6.28 -8.76 11.75
CA LYS A 244 -5.26 -9.22 10.80
C LYS A 244 -4.77 -10.63 11.08
N ASP A 245 -5.09 -11.18 12.24
CA ASP A 245 -4.75 -12.53 12.65
C ASP A 245 -5.84 -13.55 12.30
N ILE A 246 -7.00 -13.06 11.81
CA ILE A 246 -8.17 -13.89 11.49
C ILE A 246 -8.63 -13.61 10.07
N ILE A 247 -8.51 -14.61 9.19
CA ILE A 247 -9.07 -14.53 7.83
C ILE A 247 -10.58 -14.70 7.90
N LYS A 248 -11.32 -13.69 7.41
CA LYS A 248 -12.79 -13.71 7.34
C LYS A 248 -13.27 -14.17 5.97
N LEU A 249 -13.75 -15.40 5.90
CA LEU A 249 -14.31 -15.94 4.66
C LEU A 249 -15.79 -15.56 4.53
N LYS A 250 -16.14 -14.78 3.50
CA LYS A 250 -17.54 -14.55 3.13
C LYS A 250 -18.04 -15.68 2.23
N PHE A 251 -19.17 -16.27 2.57
CA PHE A 251 -19.81 -17.31 1.77
C PHE A 251 -21.28 -17.00 1.54
N LYS A 252 -21.86 -17.60 0.50
CA LYS A 252 -23.29 -17.61 0.22
C LYS A 252 -23.80 -19.04 0.29
N ALA A 253 -24.72 -19.31 1.21
CA ALA A 253 -25.37 -20.61 1.26
C ALA A 253 -26.22 -20.82 0.01
N LEU A 254 -26.09 -21.99 -0.62
CA LEU A 254 -26.87 -22.38 -1.81
C LEU A 254 -28.19 -23.03 -1.44
N LYS A 255 -28.40 -23.37 -0.18
CA LYS A 255 -29.61 -23.94 0.40
C LYS A 255 -29.83 -23.36 1.79
N GLU A 256 -31.04 -23.60 2.35
CA GLU A 256 -31.29 -23.33 3.75
C GLU A 256 -30.40 -24.20 4.64
N LEU A 257 -29.71 -23.59 5.58
CA LEU A 257 -28.79 -24.27 6.49
C LEU A 257 -29.53 -24.76 7.71
N THR A 258 -29.22 -25.99 8.17
CA THR A 258 -29.65 -26.53 9.44
C THR A 258 -29.02 -25.74 10.60
N GLU A 259 -29.57 -25.85 11.81
CA GLU A 259 -29.01 -25.19 12.99
C GLU A 259 -27.58 -25.67 13.31
N VAL A 260 -27.30 -26.95 13.05
CA VAL A 260 -25.94 -27.50 13.20
C VAL A 260 -24.99 -26.83 12.19
N GLU A 261 -25.37 -26.76 10.92
CA GLU A 261 -24.55 -26.08 9.90
C GLU A 261 -24.34 -24.60 10.25
N LYS A 262 -25.38 -23.86 10.65
CA LYS A 262 -25.24 -22.47 11.12
C LYS A 262 -24.27 -22.29 12.28
N SER A 263 -24.21 -23.26 13.19
CA SER A 263 -23.34 -23.20 14.36
C SER A 263 -21.85 -23.20 14.01
N PHE A 264 -21.44 -23.61 12.82
CA PHE A 264 -20.05 -23.62 12.39
C PHE A 264 -19.58 -22.27 11.82
N PHE A 265 -20.50 -21.41 11.34
CA PHE A 265 -20.14 -20.23 10.55
C PHE A 265 -19.79 -18.97 11.35
N ASN A 266 -20.00 -18.94 12.64
CA ASN A 266 -19.66 -17.78 13.48
C ASN A 266 -18.56 -18.14 14.50
N ARG A 267 -17.65 -19.03 14.14
CA ARG A 267 -16.57 -19.47 15.01
C ARG A 267 -15.22 -19.19 14.37
N ILE A 268 -14.26 -18.87 15.20
CA ILE A 268 -12.86 -18.90 14.80
C ILE A 268 -12.43 -20.35 14.74
N LEU A 269 -12.03 -20.80 13.57
CA LEU A 269 -11.60 -22.18 13.31
C LEU A 269 -10.12 -22.16 12.94
N ASN A 270 -9.33 -23.00 13.58
CA ASN A 270 -7.94 -23.21 13.20
C ASN A 270 -7.84 -24.37 12.23
N ASP A 271 -7.06 -24.22 11.17
CA ASP A 271 -6.73 -25.34 10.29
C ASP A 271 -5.92 -26.39 11.03
N ARG A 272 -5.91 -27.59 10.51
CA ARG A 272 -5.05 -28.66 10.99
C ARG A 272 -3.59 -28.35 10.71
N HIS A 273 -2.72 -28.98 11.48
CA HIS A 273 -1.26 -28.87 11.28
C HIS A 273 -0.83 -29.38 9.90
N GLU A 274 -1.55 -30.39 9.37
CA GLU A 274 -1.40 -30.87 7.99
C GLU A 274 -2.36 -30.10 7.10
N SER A 275 -1.92 -28.96 6.54
CA SER A 275 -2.73 -28.16 5.63
C SER A 275 -3.00 -28.92 4.32
N SER A 276 -4.17 -28.70 3.74
CA SER A 276 -4.54 -29.19 2.41
C SER A 276 -4.55 -28.05 1.42
N GLU A 277 -4.17 -28.30 0.18
CA GLU A 277 -4.18 -27.29 -0.87
C GLU A 277 -5.56 -26.67 -1.13
N GLN A 278 -6.63 -27.45 -0.95
CA GLN A 278 -7.97 -27.08 -1.38
C GLN A 278 -8.99 -26.96 -0.26
N ILE A 279 -8.68 -27.42 0.94
CA ILE A 279 -9.63 -27.53 2.03
C ILE A 279 -9.01 -27.12 3.34
N VAL A 280 -9.60 -26.13 4.01
CA VAL A 280 -9.34 -25.84 5.42
C VAL A 280 -10.14 -26.83 6.27
N ARG A 281 -9.45 -27.60 7.14
CA ARG A 281 -10.06 -28.66 7.95
C ARG A 281 -9.95 -28.35 9.44
N TYR A 282 -11.08 -28.21 10.08
CA TYR A 282 -11.16 -28.09 11.53
C TYR A 282 -11.41 -29.45 12.18
N SER A 283 -10.39 -29.97 12.88
CA SER A 283 -10.46 -31.33 13.45
C SER A 283 -11.25 -31.46 14.76
N MET A 284 -11.40 -30.35 15.50
CA MET A 284 -12.14 -30.33 16.77
C MET A 284 -13.66 -30.20 16.59
N GLY A 285 -14.13 -30.13 15.36
CA GLY A 285 -15.56 -30.00 15.03
C GLY A 285 -16.28 -31.33 14.79
N ARG A 286 -15.62 -32.47 15.03
CA ARG A 286 -16.31 -33.75 14.96
C ARG A 286 -17.19 -33.91 16.21
N VAL A 287 -18.48 -33.72 16.01
CA VAL A 287 -19.52 -34.09 16.97
C VAL A 287 -19.92 -35.52 16.60
N GLU A 288 -19.81 -36.46 17.54
CA GLU A 288 -20.33 -37.81 17.36
C GLU A 288 -21.85 -37.81 17.30
#